data_6e1b53f1b89cdf6add3df8287145cb00
#
_entry.id   6e1b53f1b89cdf6add3df8287145cb00
#
_cell.length_a   1.000
_cell.length_b   1.000
_cell.length_c   1.000
_cell.angle_alpha   90.00
_cell.angle_beta   90.00
_cell.angle_gamma   90.00
#
_symmetry.space_group_name_H-M   'P 1'
#
loop_
_entity.id
_entity.type
_entity.pdbx_description
1 polymer ?
#
loop_
_entity_poly.entity_id
_entity_poly.type
_entity_poly.pdbx_seq_one_letter_code
_entity_poly.pdbx_strand_id
1 'polypeptide(L)' 'MIVISAPLQGDKMVELLENQEGQFTFVEKKGMKLFFETTIEDKVVAARQARETIKKEPWAMGLYFQADAVV' A
#
# COMPACT_ATOMS: atom_id res chain seq x y z
N MET A 1 2.71 -9.42 5.89
CA MET A 1 2.09 -8.08 5.95
C MET A 1 3.01 -7.06 5.28
N ILE A 2 2.44 -6.05 4.67
CA ILE A 2 3.22 -4.93 4.14
C ILE A 2 2.80 -3.66 4.84
N VAL A 3 3.68 -2.64 4.79
CA VAL A 3 3.40 -1.32 5.37
C VAL A 3 3.66 -0.26 4.31
N ILE A 4 2.74 0.70 4.21
CA ILE A 4 2.91 1.84 3.33
C ILE A 4 3.00 3.08 4.21
N SER A 5 4.10 3.82 4.06
CA SER A 5 4.31 5.08 4.77
C SER A 5 3.96 6.22 3.83
N ALA A 6 2.86 6.92 4.13
CA ALA A 6 2.36 7.97 3.26
C ALA A 6 1.82 9.13 4.10
N PRO A 7 2.42 10.30 4.02
CA PRO A 7 1.94 11.46 4.78
C PRO A 7 0.64 12.05 4.23
N LEU A 8 0.35 11.82 2.95
CA LEU A 8 -0.84 12.37 2.29
C LEU A 8 -1.57 11.28 1.50
N GLN A 9 -2.88 11.46 1.33
CA GLN A 9 -3.73 10.60 0.49
C GLN A 9 -3.77 9.14 0.94
N GLY A 10 -3.57 8.89 2.24
CA GLY A 10 -3.62 7.53 2.78
C GLY A 10 -4.95 6.84 2.51
N ASP A 11 -6.06 7.55 2.66
CA ASP A 11 -7.39 6.99 2.45
C ASP A 11 -7.58 6.51 1.01
N LYS A 12 -7.04 7.25 0.05
CA LYS A 12 -7.11 6.85 -1.36
C LYS A 12 -6.27 5.62 -1.64
N MET A 13 -5.13 5.50 -0.96
CA MET A 13 -4.27 4.32 -1.09
C MET A 13 -4.95 3.09 -0.53
N VAL A 14 -5.62 3.21 0.62
CA VAL A 14 -6.36 2.09 1.21
C VAL A 14 -7.44 1.63 0.24
N GLU A 15 -8.25 2.56 -0.26
CA GLU A 15 -9.34 2.23 -1.17
C GLU A 15 -8.82 1.56 -2.45
N LEU A 16 -7.75 2.10 -3.02
CA LEU A 16 -7.16 1.55 -4.24
C LEU A 16 -6.68 0.12 -4.03
N LEU A 17 -5.95 -0.12 -2.96
CA LEU A 17 -5.39 -1.46 -2.72
C LEU A 17 -6.45 -2.47 -2.36
N GLU A 18 -7.48 -2.07 -1.62
CA GLU A 18 -8.57 -3.00 -1.29
C GLU A 18 -9.39 -3.40 -2.51
N ASN A 19 -9.35 -2.60 -3.57
CA ASN A 19 -10.05 -2.93 -4.81
C ASN A 19 -9.24 -3.83 -5.75
N GLN A 20 -8.06 -4.31 -5.33
CA GLN A 20 -7.18 -5.16 -6.13
C GLN A 20 -7.52 -6.65 -5.98
N GLU A 21 -8.78 -7.01 -6.21
CA GLU A 21 -9.24 -8.41 -6.27
C GLU A 21 -8.79 -9.28 -5.09
N GLY A 22 -8.81 -8.70 -3.89
CA GLY A 22 -8.48 -9.45 -2.69
C GLY A 22 -7.00 -9.66 -2.44
N GLN A 23 -6.13 -9.04 -3.22
CA GLN A 23 -4.68 -9.17 -3.01
C GLN A 23 -4.20 -8.43 -1.77
N PHE A 24 -4.90 -7.39 -1.37
CA PHE A 24 -4.52 -6.59 -0.19
C PHE A 24 -5.74 -6.31 0.66
N THR A 25 -5.58 -6.42 1.98
CA THR A 25 -6.62 -6.12 2.94
C THR A 25 -6.06 -5.16 3.99
N PHE A 26 -6.70 -4.01 4.14
CA PHE A 26 -6.27 -3.02 5.12
C PHE A 26 -6.46 -3.58 6.54
N VAL A 27 -5.43 -3.44 7.37
CA VAL A 27 -5.46 -3.92 8.75
C VAL A 27 -5.64 -2.76 9.73
N GLU A 28 -4.70 -1.82 9.69
CA GLU A 28 -4.76 -0.69 10.61
C GLU A 28 -3.89 0.46 10.12
N LYS A 29 -4.13 1.64 10.68
CA LYS A 29 -3.34 2.83 10.43
C LYS A 29 -2.69 3.26 11.72
N LYS A 30 -1.38 3.50 11.69
CA LYS A 30 -0.63 4.02 12.83
C LYS A 30 0.17 5.24 12.36
N GLY A 31 -0.29 6.44 12.75
CA GLY A 31 0.33 7.66 12.28
C GLY A 31 0.25 7.75 10.76
N MET A 32 1.40 7.80 10.09
CA MET A 32 1.46 7.85 8.63
C MET A 32 1.62 6.46 7.99
N LYS A 33 1.58 5.40 8.80
CA LYS A 33 1.81 4.04 8.31
C LYS A 33 0.49 3.30 8.15
N LEU A 34 0.32 2.67 7.00
CA LEU A 34 -0.86 1.87 6.67
C LEU A 34 -0.43 0.42 6.54
N PHE A 35 -1.01 -0.45 7.35
CA PHE A 35 -0.65 -1.86 7.37
C PHE A 35 -1.68 -2.68 6.58
N PHE A 36 -1.18 -3.55 5.71
CA PHE A 36 -2.02 -4.40 4.87
C PHE A 36 -1.60 -5.85 4.97
N GLU A 37 -2.59 -6.74 5.01
CA GLU A 37 -2.36 -8.16 4.75
C GLU A 37 -2.38 -8.37 3.25
N THR A 38 -1.66 -9.39 2.78
CA THR A 38 -1.62 -9.69 1.37
C THR A 38 -1.64 -11.19 1.14
N THR A 39 -2.25 -11.61 0.03
CA THR A 39 -2.23 -13.02 -0.40
C THR A 39 -0.95 -13.36 -1.15
N ILE A 40 -0.15 -12.37 -1.51
CA ILE A 40 1.11 -12.59 -2.21
C ILE A 40 2.12 -13.15 -1.21
N GLU A 41 2.69 -14.30 -1.54
CA GLU A 41 3.56 -15.04 -0.63
C GLU A 41 4.86 -14.27 -0.34
N ASP A 42 5.50 -13.74 -1.38
CA ASP A 42 6.72 -12.96 -1.21
C ASP A 42 6.35 -11.52 -0.86
N LYS A 43 6.60 -11.13 0.38
CA LYS A 43 6.20 -9.81 0.88
C LYS A 43 6.96 -8.66 0.22
N VAL A 44 8.19 -8.90 -0.24
CA VAL A 44 8.94 -7.88 -0.96
C VAL A 44 8.29 -7.62 -2.32
N VAL A 45 7.87 -8.68 -3.00
CA VAL A 45 7.13 -8.56 -4.25
C VAL A 45 5.80 -7.87 -4.02
N ALA A 46 5.12 -8.21 -2.92
CA ALA A 46 3.84 -7.60 -2.58
C ALA A 46 4.00 -6.09 -2.36
N ALA A 47 5.02 -5.67 -1.64
CA ALA A 47 5.28 -4.24 -1.40
C ALA A 47 5.57 -3.51 -2.71
N ARG A 48 6.35 -4.12 -3.58
CA ARG A 48 6.65 -3.55 -4.90
C ARG A 48 5.38 -3.41 -5.73
N GLN A 49 4.55 -4.43 -5.73
CA GLN A 49 3.31 -4.41 -6.49
C GLN A 49 2.35 -3.33 -5.99
N ALA A 50 2.23 -3.18 -4.68
CA ALA A 50 1.43 -2.13 -4.09
C ALA A 50 1.94 -0.76 -4.50
N ARG A 51 3.25 -0.56 -4.45
CA ARG A 51 3.88 0.69 -4.86
C ARG A 51 3.60 1.01 -6.32
N GLU A 52 3.77 0.03 -7.21
CA GLU A 52 3.53 0.24 -8.63
C GLU A 52 2.06 0.56 -8.91
N THR A 53 1.15 -0.11 -8.21
CA THR A 53 -0.28 0.14 -8.35
C THR A 53 -0.61 1.58 -7.98
N ILE A 54 -0.06 2.06 -6.87
CA ILE A 54 -0.31 3.44 -6.42
C ILE A 54 0.29 4.45 -7.39
N LYS A 55 1.50 4.18 -7.89
CA LYS A 55 2.20 5.10 -8.79
C LYS A 55 1.47 5.34 -10.11
N LYS A 56 0.62 4.41 -10.52
CA LYS A 56 -0.13 4.54 -11.75
C LYS A 56 -1.27 5.55 -11.63
N GLU A 57 -1.62 5.95 -10.43
CA GLU A 57 -2.73 6.87 -10.23
C GLU A 57 -2.30 8.32 -10.41
N PRO A 58 -3.10 9.13 -11.13
CA PRO A 58 -2.74 10.54 -11.35
C PRO A 58 -2.58 11.32 -10.05
N TRP A 59 -3.41 11.03 -9.04
CA TRP A 59 -3.34 11.76 -7.77
C TRP A 59 -2.07 11.41 -6.97
N ALA A 60 -1.40 10.31 -7.31
CA ALA A 60 -0.17 9.90 -6.63
C ALA A 60 1.08 10.47 -7.28
N MET A 61 0.95 11.09 -8.44
CA MET A 61 2.11 11.67 -9.11
C MET A 61 2.63 12.83 -8.28
N GLY A 62 3.93 12.77 -7.96
CA GLY A 62 4.55 13.79 -7.13
C GLY A 62 4.40 13.57 -5.63
N LEU A 63 3.63 12.57 -5.20
CA LEU A 63 3.53 12.24 -3.78
C LEU A 63 4.71 11.38 -3.37
N TYR A 64 5.24 11.66 -2.19
CA TYR A 64 6.27 10.82 -1.59
C TYR A 64 5.61 9.76 -0.72
N PHE A 65 5.94 8.50 -0.98
CA PHE A 65 5.49 7.40 -0.14
C PHE A 65 6.45 6.21 -0.29
N GLN A 66 6.41 5.32 0.68
CA GLN A 66 7.24 4.12 0.67
C GLN A 66 6.38 2.90 0.97
N ALA A 67 6.72 1.78 0.35
CA ALA A 67 6.07 0.50 0.61
C ALA A 67 7.14 -0.51 0.94
N ASP A 68 6.99 -1.17 2.09
CA ASP A 68 7.98 -2.12 2.59
C ASP A 68 7.31 -3.38 3.11
N ALA A 69 8.07 -4.47 3.12
CA ALA A 69 7.63 -5.70 3.77
C ALA A 69 7.81 -5.56 5.27
N VAL A 70 6.81 -6.05 6.02
CA VAL A 70 6.91 -6.11 7.48
C VAL A 70 7.37 -7.52 7.83
N VAL A 71 8.49 -7.59 8.52
CA VAL A 71 9.09 -8.88 8.88
C VAL A 71 8.55 -9.35 10.22
#